data_fd1b214665f24dcb848ec97495f7e4b6
#
_entry.id   fd1b214665f24dcb848ec97495f7e4b6
#
_cell.length_a   1.000
_cell.length_b   1.000
_cell.length_c   1.000
_cell.angle_alpha   90.00
_cell.angle_beta   90.00
_cell.angle_gamma   90.00
#
_symmetry.space_group_name_H-M   'P 1'
#
loop_
_entity.id
_entity.type
_entity.pdbx_description
1 polymer ?
#
loop_
_entity_poly.entity_id
_entity_poly.type
_entity_poly.pdbx_seq_one_letter_code
_entity_poly.pdbx_strand_id
1 'polypeptide(L)'
;MKGEIKMDKQLNFLLNIKLYSLQRSYFNDLTFEQLKEVMFATKWQNGLPEHLYQIAADIEELNFYEVANYFTKHGKQLNYNFNTL
;
A
#
# COMPACT_ATOMS: atom_id res chain seq x y z
N MET A 1 20.06 3.84 13.37
CA MET A 1 18.95 4.30 14.18
C MET A 1 18.29 5.54 13.62
N LYS A 2 19.07 6.61 13.53
CA LYS A 2 18.48 7.86 13.02
C LYS A 2 18.02 7.73 11.58
N GLY A 3 18.75 6.97 10.79
CA GLY A 3 18.35 6.74 9.42
C GLY A 3 17.03 6.00 9.33
N GLU A 4 16.81 5.09 10.27
CA GLU A 4 15.58 4.32 10.30
C GLU A 4 14.39 5.21 10.60
N ILE A 5 14.56 6.12 11.57
CA ILE A 5 13.48 7.03 11.92
C ILE A 5 13.10 7.90 10.73
N LYS A 6 14.10 8.39 10.03
CA LYS A 6 13.89 9.21 8.87
C LYS A 6 13.19 8.41 7.77
N MET A 7 13.65 7.19 7.55
CA MET A 7 13.06 6.32 6.55
C MET A 7 11.59 6.03 6.88
N ASP A 8 11.29 5.81 8.15
CA ASP A 8 9.92 5.53 8.57
C ASP A 8 8.99 6.69 8.24
N LYS A 9 9.44 7.91 8.47
CA LYS A 9 8.62 9.07 8.18
C LYS A 9 8.34 9.19 6.69
N GLN A 10 9.36 8.99 5.90
CA GLN A 10 9.21 9.09 4.45
C GLN A 10 8.37 7.95 3.92
N LEU A 11 8.56 6.76 4.46
CA LEU A 11 7.75 5.61 4.08
C LEU A 11 6.28 5.86 4.38
N ASN A 12 6.00 6.33 5.59
CA ASN A 12 4.63 6.60 5.98
C ASN A 12 4.00 7.67 5.11
N PHE A 13 4.76 8.68 4.76
CA PHE A 13 4.28 9.75 3.91
C PHE A 13 3.87 9.20 2.54
N LEU A 14 4.74 8.38 1.95
CA LEU A 14 4.47 7.79 0.64
C LEU A 14 3.27 6.85 0.69
N LEU A 15 3.19 6.05 1.75
CA LEU A 15 2.06 5.15 1.90
C LEU A 15 0.75 5.90 2.07
N ASN A 16 0.78 7.01 2.78
CA ASN A 16 -0.43 7.81 2.96
C ASN A 16 -0.91 8.43 1.65
N ILE A 17 0.02 8.85 0.81
CA ILE A 17 -0.34 9.37 -0.50
C ILE A 17 -1.01 8.28 -1.32
N LYS A 18 -0.44 7.09 -1.31
CA LYS A 18 -0.99 5.97 -2.05
C LYS A 18 -2.35 5.57 -1.50
N LEU A 19 -2.46 5.54 -0.17
CA LEU A 19 -3.72 5.20 0.48
C LEU A 19 -4.83 6.15 0.04
N TYR A 20 -4.54 7.43 0.06
CA TYR A 20 -5.52 8.42 -0.33
C TYR A 20 -5.97 8.20 -1.77
N SER A 21 -5.02 7.92 -2.64
CA SER A 21 -5.32 7.67 -4.05
C SER A 21 -6.21 6.44 -4.21
N LEU A 22 -5.88 5.37 -3.52
CA LEU A 22 -6.66 4.13 -3.61
C LEU A 22 -8.05 4.30 -3.01
N GLN A 23 -8.15 5.02 -1.90
CA GLN A 23 -9.46 5.27 -1.29
C GLN A 23 -10.37 6.05 -2.22
N ARG A 24 -9.83 7.06 -2.85
CA ARG A 24 -10.62 7.90 -3.74
C ARG A 24 -11.05 7.16 -5.00
N SER A 25 -10.19 6.28 -5.48
CA SER A 25 -10.42 5.65 -6.77
C SER A 25 -11.19 4.34 -6.67
N TYR A 26 -10.94 3.55 -5.62
CA TYR A 26 -11.46 2.19 -5.58
C TYR A 26 -11.98 1.73 -4.23
N PHE A 27 -11.20 1.91 -3.17
CA PHE A 27 -11.47 1.26 -1.88
C PHE A 27 -11.74 2.28 -0.80
N ASN A 28 -12.99 2.68 -0.64
CA ASN A 28 -13.34 3.71 0.35
C ASN A 28 -12.91 3.36 1.76
N ASP A 29 -12.93 2.08 2.09
CA ASP A 29 -12.69 1.62 3.46
C ASP A 29 -11.28 1.10 3.70
N LEU A 30 -10.41 1.24 2.72
CA LEU A 30 -9.03 0.75 2.88
C LEU A 30 -8.33 1.56 3.97
N THR A 31 -7.66 0.85 4.89
CA THR A 31 -6.95 1.50 5.97
C THR A 31 -5.46 1.50 5.72
N PHE A 32 -4.75 2.36 6.47
CA PHE A 32 -3.30 2.42 6.38
C PHE A 32 -2.68 1.07 6.73
N GLU A 33 -3.20 0.42 7.77
CA GLU A 33 -2.66 -0.87 8.18
C GLU A 33 -2.85 -1.92 7.10
N GLN A 34 -4.00 -1.89 6.44
CA GLN A 34 -4.27 -2.82 5.36
C GLN A 34 -3.33 -2.59 4.18
N LEU A 35 -3.07 -1.33 3.85
CA LEU A 35 -2.15 -1.03 2.77
C LEU A 35 -0.74 -1.52 3.10
N LYS A 36 -0.30 -1.28 4.33
CA LYS A 36 1.00 -1.79 4.77
C LYS A 36 1.05 -3.31 4.68
N GLU A 37 -0.02 -3.94 5.12
CA GLU A 37 -0.10 -5.40 5.09
C GLU A 37 0.10 -5.93 3.69
N VAL A 38 -0.59 -5.36 2.71
CA VAL A 38 -0.48 -5.88 1.36
C VAL A 38 0.89 -5.59 0.78
N MET A 39 1.49 -4.45 1.10
CA MET A 39 2.83 -4.15 0.62
C MET A 39 3.86 -5.15 1.13
N PHE A 40 3.81 -5.46 2.43
CA PHE A 40 4.77 -6.41 3.00
C PHE A 40 4.48 -7.85 2.58
N ALA A 41 3.27 -8.13 2.17
CA ALA A 41 2.93 -9.47 1.68
C ALA A 41 3.27 -9.66 0.21
N THR A 42 3.40 -8.59 -0.55
CA THR A 42 3.61 -8.68 -1.98
C THR A 42 4.97 -8.16 -2.43
N LYS A 43 5.23 -6.88 -2.18
CA LYS A 43 6.44 -6.25 -2.71
C LYS A 43 7.65 -6.43 -1.79
N TRP A 44 7.41 -6.46 -0.50
CA TRP A 44 8.50 -6.41 0.48
C TRP A 44 8.56 -7.66 1.34
N GLN A 45 8.36 -8.81 0.71
CA GLN A 45 8.39 -10.09 1.43
C GLN A 45 9.73 -10.34 2.10
N ASN A 46 10.79 -9.86 1.49
CA ASN A 46 12.14 -10.05 2.01
C ASN A 46 12.67 -8.81 2.72
N GLY A 47 11.77 -7.88 3.04
CA GLY A 47 12.16 -6.67 3.72
C GLY A 47 12.12 -5.46 2.81
N LEU A 48 12.31 -4.30 3.41
CA LEU A 48 12.29 -3.05 2.67
C LEU A 48 13.53 -2.90 1.80
N PRO A 49 13.39 -2.30 0.61
CA PRO A 49 14.58 -1.96 -0.17
C PRO A 49 15.46 -0.96 0.57
N GLU A 50 16.72 -0.92 0.17
CA GLU A 50 17.69 -0.06 0.81
C GLU A 50 17.47 1.42 0.50
N HIS A 51 16.99 1.70 -0.69
CA HIS A 51 16.89 3.07 -1.17
C HIS A 51 15.46 3.54 -1.26
N LEU A 52 15.26 4.79 -0.88
CA LEU A 52 13.93 5.36 -0.86
C LEU A 52 13.27 5.36 -2.24
N TYR A 53 14.07 5.58 -3.29
CA TYR A 53 13.47 5.59 -4.62
C TYR A 53 12.92 4.23 -5.01
N GLN A 54 13.51 3.16 -4.49
CA GLN A 54 13.00 1.82 -4.73
C GLN A 54 11.68 1.61 -4.00
N ILE A 55 11.61 2.11 -2.78
CA ILE A 55 10.38 2.04 -2.00
C ILE A 55 9.25 2.79 -2.71
N ALA A 56 9.56 3.98 -3.18
CA ALA A 56 8.57 4.79 -3.89
C ALA A 56 8.09 4.09 -5.16
N ALA A 57 9.00 3.49 -5.89
CA ALA A 57 8.65 2.77 -7.11
C ALA A 57 7.76 1.58 -6.81
N ASP A 58 8.06 0.84 -5.74
CA ASP A 58 7.25 -0.31 -5.36
C ASP A 58 5.85 0.11 -4.97
N ILE A 59 5.74 1.20 -4.23
CA ILE A 59 4.42 1.70 -3.82
C ILE A 59 3.63 2.13 -5.05
N GLU A 60 4.27 2.80 -5.96
CA GLU A 60 3.59 3.26 -7.17
C GLU A 60 3.13 2.08 -8.03
N GLU A 61 3.90 1.02 -8.03
CA GLU A 61 3.57 -0.17 -8.80
C GLU A 61 2.34 -0.92 -8.30
N LEU A 62 2.05 -0.79 -7.03
CA LEU A 62 0.91 -1.49 -6.45
C LEU A 62 -0.37 -1.00 -7.10
N ASN A 63 -1.14 -1.92 -7.67
CA ASN A 63 -2.34 -1.53 -8.38
C ASN A 63 -3.58 -2.15 -7.73
N PHE A 64 -4.73 -1.74 -8.27
CA PHE A 64 -6.03 -2.18 -7.78
C PHE A 64 -6.13 -3.70 -7.69
N TYR A 65 -5.68 -4.39 -8.72
CA TYR A 65 -5.84 -5.84 -8.77
C TYR A 65 -5.04 -6.55 -7.71
N GLU A 66 -3.86 -6.06 -7.42
CA GLU A 66 -3.03 -6.67 -6.40
C GLU A 66 -3.67 -6.54 -5.02
N VAL A 67 -4.23 -5.38 -4.74
CA VAL A 67 -4.90 -5.15 -3.47
C VAL A 67 -6.14 -6.03 -3.35
N ALA A 68 -6.95 -6.04 -4.40
CA ALA A 68 -8.19 -6.82 -4.40
C ALA A 68 -7.90 -8.31 -4.27
N ASN A 69 -6.91 -8.79 -5.01
CA ASN A 69 -6.57 -10.20 -4.96
C ASN A 69 -6.07 -10.62 -3.59
N TYR A 70 -5.25 -9.77 -2.99
CA TYR A 70 -4.70 -10.11 -1.68
C TYR A 70 -5.80 -10.29 -0.66
N PHE A 71 -6.72 -9.34 -0.59
CA PHE A 71 -7.75 -9.39 0.44
C PHE A 71 -8.81 -10.45 0.14
N THR A 72 -9.06 -10.71 -1.12
CA THR A 72 -9.95 -11.81 -1.49
C THR A 72 -9.39 -13.15 -1.03
N LYS A 73 -8.10 -13.35 -1.23
CA LYS A 73 -7.45 -14.59 -0.82
C LYS A 73 -7.49 -14.78 0.68
N HIS A 74 -7.47 -13.69 1.43
CA HIS A 74 -7.44 -13.76 2.88
C HIS A 74 -8.83 -13.67 3.51
N GLY A 75 -9.87 -13.81 2.69
CA GLY A 75 -11.23 -13.84 3.20
C GLY A 75 -11.77 -12.50 3.65
N LYS A 76 -11.10 -11.44 3.31
CA LYS A 76 -11.56 -10.11 3.65
C LYS A 76 -12.24 -9.48 2.47
N GLN A 77 -13.26 -8.68 2.74
CA GLN A 77 -13.95 -7.97 1.69
C GLN A 77 -13.78 -6.48 1.89
N LEU A 78 -13.38 -5.82 0.81
CA LEU A 78 -13.29 -4.37 0.80
C LEU A 78 -14.45 -3.84 -0.02
N ASN A 79 -14.93 -2.68 0.36
CA ASN A 79 -15.99 -2.03 -0.40
C ASN A 79 -15.39 -1.35 -1.61
N TYR A 80 -15.78 -1.81 -2.77
CA TYR A 80 -15.27 -1.26 -4.02
C TYR A 80 -16.15 -0.12 -4.49
N ASN A 81 -15.52 0.89 -5.01
CA ASN A 81 -16.22 2.06 -5.50
C ASN A 81 -16.40 1.93 -7.01
N PHE A 82 -17.20 0.98 -7.41
CA PHE A 82 -17.41 0.71 -8.83
C PHE A 82 -18.40 1.65 -9.49
N ASN A 83 -19.09 2.44 -8.71
CA ASN A 83 -20.07 3.36 -9.27
C ASN A 83 -19.44 4.43 -10.14
N THR A 84 -18.15 4.65 -9.96
CA THR A 84 -17.45 5.65 -10.74
C THR A 84 -16.91 5.10 -12.05
N LEU A 85 -17.08 3.85 -12.27
CA LEU A 85 -16.64 3.22 -13.51
C LEU A 85 -17.70 3.31 -14.62
#